data_d749c889dc3bf7e504b9e3798aaf5c4e
#
_entry.id   d749c889dc3bf7e504b9e3798aaf5c4e
#
_cell.length_a   1.000
_cell.length_b   1.000
_cell.length_c   1.000
_cell.angle_alpha   90.00
_cell.angle_beta   90.00
_cell.angle_gamma   90.00
#
_symmetry.space_group_name_H-M   'P 1'
#
loop_
_entity.id
_entity.type
_entity.pdbx_description
1 polymer ?
#
loop_
_entity_poly.entity_id
_entity_poly.type
_entity_poly.pdbx_seq_one_letter_code
_entity_poly.pdbx_strand_id
1 'polypeptide(L)'
;MTTPTASDPLSNTLAPSTAATLTIRVIKSFEYRTSKNLILHNIDLTTTTVGQLRAKIIEQIKTASGWKPYQNVVFDTLKLYTKAHGAKTMNLIINMDHDEDWILSNDDEILANHGIENETEISIFNRELYEAFKQHPDIKW
;
A
#
# COMPACT_ATOMS: atom_id res chain seq x y z
N MET A 1 15.86 26.36 16.05
CA MET A 1 16.19 25.06 15.91
C MET A 1 16.76 24.76 14.57
N THR A 2 17.56 23.90 14.55
CA THR A 2 18.13 23.57 13.34
C THR A 2 17.32 22.50 12.71
N THR A 3 16.89 22.74 11.56
CA THR A 3 16.26 21.69 10.85
C THR A 3 17.27 20.62 10.56
N PRO A 4 16.84 19.41 10.58
CA PRO A 4 17.64 18.34 10.07
C PRO A 4 18.01 18.69 8.66
N THR A 5 19.23 18.60 8.39
CA THR A 5 19.65 18.92 7.06
C THR A 5 19.29 17.79 6.14
N ALA A 6 19.08 18.13 4.91
CA ALA A 6 18.83 17.14 3.90
C ALA A 6 20.00 16.20 3.73
N SER A 7 21.15 16.57 4.24
CA SER A 7 22.33 15.72 4.14
C SER A 7 22.39 14.66 5.21
N ASP A 8 21.43 14.65 6.12
CA ASP A 8 21.37 13.60 7.13
C ASP A 8 21.22 12.25 6.42
N PRO A 9 22.14 11.29 6.63
CA PRO A 9 22.05 10.00 5.97
C PRO A 9 20.83 9.19 6.38
N LEU A 10 20.17 9.57 7.44
CA LEU A 10 18.96 8.92 7.90
C LEU A 10 17.69 9.64 7.44
N SER A 11 17.81 10.54 6.47
CA SER A 11 16.69 11.37 6.07
C SER A 11 15.46 10.56 5.62
N ASN A 12 15.66 9.39 5.01
CA ASN A 12 14.54 8.56 4.60
C ASN A 12 13.76 8.00 5.77
N THR A 13 14.48 7.51 6.78
CA THR A 13 13.80 6.98 7.98
C THR A 13 13.27 8.08 8.86
N LEU A 14 13.82 9.28 8.70
CA LEU A 14 13.42 10.44 9.50
C LEU A 14 12.48 11.38 8.74
N ALA A 15 12.03 10.99 7.55
CA ALA A 15 11.12 11.82 6.79
C ALA A 15 9.87 12.10 7.60
N PRO A 16 9.40 13.36 7.61
CA PRO A 16 8.22 13.69 8.40
C PRO A 16 6.98 13.01 7.83
N SER A 17 6.02 12.73 8.70
CA SER A 17 4.76 12.14 8.28
C SER A 17 3.96 13.06 7.34
N THR A 18 4.35 14.34 7.23
CA THR A 18 3.74 15.26 6.27
C THR A 18 4.31 15.13 4.85
N ALA A 19 5.38 14.35 4.67
CA ALA A 19 6.02 14.17 3.37
C ALA A 19 6.57 12.75 3.26
N ALA A 20 5.72 11.78 3.50
CA ALA A 20 6.11 10.37 3.54
C ALA A 20 6.17 9.74 2.16
N THR A 21 6.97 8.69 2.05
CA THR A 21 7.01 7.83 0.87
C THR A 21 6.31 6.52 1.21
N LEU A 22 5.41 6.11 0.36
CA LEU A 22 4.69 4.85 0.52
C LEU A 22 4.94 3.96 -0.68
N THR A 23 5.11 2.67 -0.44
CA THR A 23 5.19 1.67 -1.50
C THR A 23 3.84 0.97 -1.59
N ILE A 24 3.22 1.07 -2.76
CA ILE A 24 1.93 0.44 -2.99
C ILE A 24 2.17 -0.79 -3.86
N ARG A 25 1.83 -1.95 -3.32
CA ARG A 25 1.90 -3.20 -4.04
C ARG A 25 0.56 -3.41 -4.74
N VAL A 26 0.52 -3.20 -6.04
CA VAL A 26 -0.71 -3.32 -6.83
C VAL A 26 -0.83 -4.77 -7.30
N ILE A 27 -1.81 -5.48 -6.77
CA ILE A 27 -1.96 -6.92 -7.02
C ILE A 27 -3.07 -7.16 -8.04
N LYS A 28 -2.69 -7.64 -9.20
CA LYS A 28 -3.63 -7.97 -10.27
C LYS A 28 -4.19 -9.38 -10.11
N SER A 29 -3.33 -10.32 -9.75
CA SER A 29 -3.73 -11.72 -9.58
C SER A 29 -2.99 -12.34 -8.42
N PHE A 30 -3.72 -12.96 -7.51
CA PHE A 30 -3.11 -13.70 -6.41
C PHE A 30 -2.61 -15.07 -6.86
N GLU A 31 -3.38 -15.75 -7.70
CA GLU A 31 -3.01 -17.08 -8.16
C GLU A 31 -1.70 -17.07 -8.93
N TYR A 32 -1.53 -16.11 -9.81
CA TYR A 32 -0.36 -16.04 -10.68
C TYR A 32 0.72 -15.10 -10.14
N ARG A 33 0.53 -14.56 -8.95
CA ARG A 33 1.47 -13.63 -8.32
C ARG A 33 1.79 -12.42 -9.18
N THR A 34 0.79 -11.92 -9.89
CA THR A 34 0.99 -10.76 -10.75
C THR A 34 0.80 -9.50 -9.95
N SER A 35 1.89 -8.77 -9.74
CA SER A 35 1.85 -7.52 -9.00
C SER A 35 2.91 -6.58 -9.52
N LYS A 36 2.74 -5.29 -9.20
CA LYS A 36 3.68 -4.26 -9.58
C LYS A 36 3.68 -3.20 -8.49
N ASN A 37 4.85 -2.68 -8.16
CA ASN A 37 4.97 -1.67 -7.13
C ASN A 37 4.81 -0.27 -7.70
N LEU A 38 4.04 0.55 -6.98
CA LEU A 38 3.88 1.96 -7.28
C LEU A 38 4.41 2.74 -6.08
N ILE A 39 5.34 3.64 -6.31
CA ILE A 39 5.92 4.45 -5.24
C ILE A 39 5.24 5.81 -5.24
N LEU A 40 4.69 6.19 -4.10
CA LEU A 40 4.09 7.51 -3.91
C LEU A 40 4.98 8.33 -3.00
N HIS A 41 5.31 9.54 -3.43
CA HIS A 41 6.16 10.45 -2.67
C HIS A 41 5.35 11.61 -2.12
N ASN A 42 5.83 12.22 -1.06
CA ASN A 42 5.27 13.43 -0.48
C ASN A 42 3.81 13.29 -0.07
N ILE A 43 3.50 12.17 0.57
CA ILE A 43 2.16 11.93 1.09
C ILE A 43 2.06 12.49 2.50
N ASP A 44 1.11 13.38 2.73
CA ASP A 44 0.87 13.91 4.07
C ASP A 44 -0.03 12.94 4.83
N LEU A 45 0.58 12.11 5.67
CA LEU A 45 -0.15 11.09 6.41
C LEU A 45 -1.10 11.68 7.45
N THR A 46 -0.88 12.93 7.84
CA THR A 46 -1.68 13.57 8.89
C THR A 46 -2.97 14.16 8.36
N THR A 47 -3.11 14.30 7.05
CA THR A 47 -4.32 14.88 6.45
C THR A 47 -4.95 13.99 5.38
N THR A 48 -4.22 13.01 4.85
CA THR A 48 -4.73 12.16 3.79
C THR A 48 -5.57 11.02 4.37
N THR A 49 -6.77 10.84 3.85
CA THR A 49 -7.64 9.73 4.28
C THR A 49 -7.39 8.50 3.43
N VAL A 50 -7.91 7.37 3.92
CA VAL A 50 -7.85 6.09 3.19
C VAL A 50 -8.50 6.23 1.80
N GLY A 51 -9.67 6.86 1.73
CA GLY A 51 -10.36 7.04 0.45
C GLY A 51 -9.58 7.91 -0.52
N GLN A 52 -8.94 8.96 -0.01
CA GLN A 52 -8.11 9.83 -0.85
C GLN A 52 -6.88 9.08 -1.37
N LEU A 53 -6.26 8.26 -0.53
CA LEU A 53 -5.13 7.46 -0.97
C LEU A 53 -5.54 6.48 -2.06
N ARG A 54 -6.66 5.79 -1.87
CA ARG A 54 -7.14 4.85 -2.87
C ARG A 54 -7.41 5.55 -4.20
N ALA A 55 -8.07 6.70 -4.17
CA ALA A 55 -8.35 7.46 -5.37
C ALA A 55 -7.07 7.88 -6.09
N LYS A 56 -6.06 8.30 -5.33
CA LYS A 56 -4.78 8.70 -5.90
C LYS A 56 -4.08 7.53 -6.59
N ILE A 57 -4.11 6.36 -5.97
CA ILE A 57 -3.52 5.16 -6.54
C ILE A 57 -4.22 4.80 -7.85
N ILE A 58 -5.54 4.80 -7.84
CA ILE A 58 -6.32 4.44 -9.02
C ILE A 58 -6.04 5.42 -10.17
N GLU A 59 -5.94 6.69 -9.86
CA GLU A 59 -5.63 7.70 -10.87
C GLU A 59 -4.25 7.46 -11.49
N GLN A 60 -3.26 7.14 -10.67
CA GLN A 60 -1.92 6.83 -11.17
C GLN A 60 -1.93 5.62 -12.10
N ILE A 61 -2.68 4.59 -11.74
CA ILE A 61 -2.78 3.39 -12.57
C ILE A 61 -3.42 3.72 -13.91
N LYS A 62 -4.40 4.62 -13.92
CA LYS A 62 -5.10 4.98 -15.15
C LYS A 62 -4.27 5.88 -16.08
N THR A 63 -3.37 6.68 -15.53
CA THR A 63 -2.71 7.72 -16.30
C THR A 63 -1.22 7.48 -16.52
N ALA A 64 -0.55 6.73 -15.65
CA ALA A 64 0.88 6.52 -15.77
C ALA A 64 1.18 5.47 -16.83
N SER A 65 2.30 5.65 -17.54
CA SER A 65 2.68 4.68 -18.55
C SER A 65 3.10 3.37 -17.87
N GLY A 66 2.88 2.25 -18.57
CA GLY A 66 3.28 0.95 -18.06
C GLY A 66 2.23 0.28 -17.19
N TRP A 67 1.08 0.90 -16.97
CA TRP A 67 0.04 0.33 -16.11
C TRP A 67 -1.16 -0.22 -16.87
N LYS A 68 -1.12 -0.23 -18.18
CA LYS A 68 -2.25 -0.66 -19.00
C LYS A 68 -2.80 -2.04 -18.61
N PRO A 69 -1.95 -3.07 -18.35
CA PRO A 69 -2.48 -4.37 -17.97
C PRO A 69 -3.26 -4.39 -16.66
N TYR A 70 -3.13 -3.33 -15.85
CA TYR A 70 -3.78 -3.23 -14.55
C TYR A 70 -5.07 -2.41 -14.58
N GLN A 71 -5.38 -1.78 -15.71
CA GLN A 71 -6.49 -0.82 -15.77
C GLN A 71 -7.86 -1.49 -15.80
N ASN A 72 -7.92 -2.78 -16.07
CA ASN A 72 -9.18 -3.51 -16.12
C ASN A 72 -9.55 -4.21 -14.81
N VAL A 73 -8.76 -4.01 -13.76
CA VAL A 73 -9.05 -4.56 -12.44
C VAL A 73 -9.68 -3.48 -11.58
N VAL A 74 -10.71 -3.84 -10.82
CA VAL A 74 -11.33 -2.92 -9.87
C VAL A 74 -10.57 -3.03 -8.55
N PHE A 75 -9.75 -2.04 -8.25
CA PHE A 75 -8.96 -2.02 -7.01
C PHE A 75 -9.77 -1.30 -5.95
N ASP A 76 -10.37 -2.06 -5.05
CA ASP A 76 -11.31 -1.50 -4.07
C ASP A 76 -10.86 -1.66 -2.62
N THR A 77 -9.77 -2.36 -2.35
CA THR A 77 -9.37 -2.66 -0.97
C THR A 77 -7.89 -2.41 -0.77
N LEU A 78 -7.57 -1.74 0.33
CA LEU A 78 -6.20 -1.50 0.78
C LEU A 78 -5.96 -2.30 2.04
N LYS A 79 -4.76 -2.88 2.15
CA LYS A 79 -4.34 -3.60 3.35
C LYS A 79 -2.87 -3.36 3.59
N LEU A 80 -2.49 -3.17 4.85
CA LEU A 80 -1.08 -3.09 5.20
C LEU A 80 -0.39 -4.40 4.85
N TYR A 81 0.70 -4.33 4.09
CA TYR A 81 1.49 -5.52 3.77
C TYR A 81 2.47 -5.81 4.90
N THR A 82 3.18 -4.77 5.32
CA THR A 82 4.08 -4.85 6.47
C THR A 82 4.27 -3.45 7.00
N LYS A 83 4.43 -3.33 8.30
CA LYS A 83 4.79 -2.05 8.90
C LYS A 83 6.28 -1.82 8.72
N ALA A 84 6.70 -0.55 8.82
CA ALA A 84 8.08 -0.18 8.52
C ALA A 84 9.12 -0.98 9.29
N HIS A 85 8.80 -1.41 10.50
CA HIS A 85 9.71 -2.17 11.33
C HIS A 85 9.17 -3.55 11.68
N GLY A 86 8.15 -4.00 10.95
CA GLY A 86 7.53 -5.29 11.21
C GLY A 86 8.16 -6.42 10.41
N ALA A 87 7.92 -7.65 10.86
CA ALA A 87 8.36 -8.81 10.13
C ALA A 87 7.48 -9.02 8.90
N LYS A 88 8.08 -9.49 7.83
CA LYS A 88 7.34 -9.78 6.63
C LYS A 88 6.62 -11.11 6.75
N THR A 89 5.51 -11.20 6.04
CA THR A 89 4.74 -12.44 5.97
C THR A 89 5.49 -13.53 5.23
N MET A 90 5.12 -14.77 5.50
CA MET A 90 5.63 -15.92 4.75
C MET A 90 5.07 -15.96 3.34
N ASN A 91 3.93 -15.35 3.08
CA ASN A 91 3.37 -15.27 1.73
C ASN A 91 3.89 -14.03 1.05
N LEU A 92 4.59 -14.21 -0.08
CA LEU A 92 5.29 -13.11 -0.73
C LEU A 92 4.37 -12.19 -1.53
N ILE A 93 3.15 -12.61 -1.84
CA ILE A 93 2.23 -11.76 -2.62
C ILE A 93 1.42 -10.84 -1.73
N ILE A 94 0.97 -11.32 -0.59
CA ILE A 94 0.16 -10.53 0.32
C ILE A 94 0.26 -11.12 1.71
N ASN A 95 0.09 -10.25 2.72
CA ASN A 95 -0.06 -10.69 4.09
C ASN A 95 -1.51 -11.08 4.30
N MET A 96 -1.78 -12.36 4.56
CA MET A 96 -3.14 -12.86 4.79
C MET A 96 -3.54 -12.84 6.25
N ASP A 97 -2.65 -12.39 7.13
CA ASP A 97 -2.94 -12.27 8.55
C ASP A 97 -3.52 -10.89 8.87
N HIS A 98 -4.17 -10.77 10.01
CA HIS A 98 -4.60 -9.48 10.55
C HIS A 98 -5.59 -8.72 9.66
N ASP A 99 -6.47 -9.43 8.93
CA ASP A 99 -7.44 -8.75 8.07
C ASP A 99 -8.25 -7.71 8.84
N GLU A 100 -8.67 -8.03 10.05
CA GLU A 100 -9.51 -7.12 10.83
C GLU A 100 -8.78 -5.83 11.18
N ASP A 101 -7.48 -5.91 11.43
CA ASP A 101 -6.71 -4.75 11.87
C ASP A 101 -5.98 -4.05 10.74
N TRP A 102 -5.61 -4.78 9.70
CA TRP A 102 -4.72 -4.26 8.65
C TRP A 102 -5.43 -3.88 7.36
N ILE A 103 -6.66 -4.33 7.14
CA ILE A 103 -7.45 -3.85 6.02
C ILE A 103 -7.97 -2.45 6.37
N LEU A 104 -7.73 -1.51 5.46
CA LEU A 104 -8.13 -0.11 5.67
C LEU A 104 -9.57 0.04 5.21
N SER A 105 -10.52 -0.24 6.10
CA SER A 105 -11.93 -0.31 5.75
C SER A 105 -12.69 1.00 5.92
N ASN A 106 -12.14 1.96 6.66
CA ASN A 106 -12.80 3.24 6.88
C ASN A 106 -12.19 4.31 5.99
N ASP A 107 -12.91 4.68 4.94
CA ASP A 107 -12.42 5.65 3.96
C ASP A 107 -12.14 7.03 4.54
N ASP A 108 -12.80 7.37 5.65
CA ASP A 108 -12.63 8.68 6.27
C ASP A 108 -11.48 8.72 7.27
N GLU A 109 -10.86 7.58 7.54
CA GLU A 109 -9.78 7.52 8.51
C GLU A 109 -8.50 8.14 7.94
N ILE A 110 -7.85 8.96 8.78
CA ILE A 110 -6.56 9.56 8.44
C ILE A 110 -5.49 8.48 8.50
N LEU A 111 -4.59 8.46 7.53
CA LEU A 111 -3.59 7.40 7.42
C LEU A 111 -2.72 7.29 8.67
N ALA A 112 -2.29 8.41 9.22
CA ALA A 112 -1.44 8.39 10.42
C ALA A 112 -2.16 7.74 11.61
N ASN A 113 -3.49 7.87 11.67
CA ASN A 113 -4.27 7.28 12.76
C ASN A 113 -4.33 5.76 12.68
N HIS A 114 -4.03 5.20 11.52
CA HIS A 114 -4.01 3.75 11.32
C HIS A 114 -2.62 3.16 11.48
N GLY A 115 -1.68 3.95 11.96
CA GLY A 115 -0.30 3.47 12.16
C GLY A 115 0.56 3.47 10.92
N ILE A 116 0.11 4.13 9.86
CA ILE A 116 0.91 4.25 8.63
C ILE A 116 1.95 5.33 8.83
N GLU A 117 3.18 5.01 8.46
CA GLU A 117 4.30 5.93 8.61
C GLU A 117 5.17 5.88 7.36
N ASN A 118 6.22 6.66 7.34
CA ASN A 118 7.13 6.67 6.20
C ASN A 118 7.64 5.26 5.90
N GLU A 119 7.66 4.91 4.64
CA GLU A 119 8.14 3.62 4.12
C GLU A 119 7.23 2.44 4.43
N THR A 120 6.02 2.68 4.88
CA THR A 120 5.04 1.60 5.03
C THR A 120 4.67 1.03 3.66
N GLU A 121 4.56 -0.29 3.58
CA GLU A 121 4.11 -0.97 2.37
C GLU A 121 2.62 -1.31 2.50
N ILE A 122 1.87 -0.97 1.47
CA ILE A 122 0.42 -1.17 1.46
C ILE A 122 0.06 -1.93 0.17
N SER A 123 -0.79 -2.96 0.30
CA SER A 123 -1.30 -3.67 -0.87
C SER A 123 -2.63 -3.08 -1.29
N ILE A 124 -2.87 -2.98 -2.61
CA ILE A 124 -4.18 -2.66 -3.14
C ILE A 124 -4.61 -3.77 -4.09
N PHE A 125 -5.88 -4.17 -3.98
CA PHE A 125 -6.36 -5.34 -4.70
C PHE A 125 -7.88 -5.34 -4.78
N ASN A 126 -8.43 -6.33 -5.48
CA ASN A 126 -9.86 -6.56 -5.52
C ASN A 126 -10.25 -7.50 -4.38
N ARG A 127 -11.17 -7.06 -3.52
CA ARG A 127 -11.55 -7.82 -2.33
C ARG A 127 -12.10 -9.19 -2.66
N GLU A 128 -12.91 -9.28 -3.69
CA GLU A 128 -13.51 -10.55 -4.08
C GLU A 128 -12.45 -11.56 -4.51
N LEU A 129 -11.46 -11.12 -5.28
CA LEU A 129 -10.35 -11.99 -5.68
C LEU A 129 -9.54 -12.43 -4.47
N TYR A 130 -9.35 -11.52 -3.50
CA TYR A 130 -8.62 -11.84 -2.30
C TYR A 130 -9.32 -12.91 -1.47
N GLU A 131 -10.63 -12.74 -1.26
CA GLU A 131 -11.38 -13.71 -0.46
C GLU A 131 -11.40 -15.08 -1.13
N ALA A 132 -11.51 -15.12 -2.44
CA ALA A 132 -11.44 -16.39 -3.18
C ALA A 132 -10.07 -17.05 -3.01
N PHE A 133 -9.00 -16.26 -3.08
CA PHE A 133 -7.65 -16.78 -2.91
C PHE A 133 -7.43 -17.34 -1.50
N LYS A 134 -8.00 -16.69 -0.49
CA LYS A 134 -7.83 -17.14 0.89
C LYS A 134 -8.42 -18.53 1.12
N GLN A 135 -9.46 -18.88 0.39
CA GLN A 135 -10.08 -20.20 0.52
C GLN A 135 -9.25 -21.29 -0.12
N HIS A 136 -8.52 -20.96 -1.17
CA HIS A 136 -7.66 -21.89 -1.88
C HIS A 136 -6.36 -21.19 -2.24
N PRO A 137 -5.42 -21.02 -1.28
CA PRO A 137 -4.23 -20.21 -1.52
C PRO A 137 -3.16 -20.90 -2.34
N ASP A 138 -3.55 -21.70 -3.32
CA ASP A 138 -2.62 -22.35 -4.21
C ASP A 138 -2.05 -21.35 -5.21
N ILE A 139 -0.76 -21.49 -5.49
CA ILE A 139 -0.07 -20.66 -6.47
C ILE A 139 -0.05 -21.41 -7.80
N LYS A 140 -0.49 -20.74 -8.84
CA LYS A 140 -0.45 -21.30 -10.19
C LYS A 140 0.72 -20.72 -10.96
N TRP A 141 1.36 -21.56 -11.73
CA TRP A 141 2.57 -21.17 -12.48
C TRP A 141 2.28 -21.04 -13.95
#